data_eaa7a7aeca22fc27393cf32311b68b55
#
_entry.id   eaa7a7aeca22fc27393cf32311b68b55
#
_cell.length_a   1.000
_cell.length_b   1.000
_cell.length_c   1.000
_cell.angle_alpha   90.00
_cell.angle_beta   90.00
_cell.angle_gamma   90.00
#
_symmetry.space_group_name_H-M   'P 1'
#
loop_
_entity.id
_entity.type
_entity.pdbx_description
1 polymer ?
#
loop_
_entity_poly.entity_id
_entity_poly.type
_entity_poly.pdbx_seq_one_letter_code
_entity_poly.pdbx_strand_id
1 'polypeptide(L)'
;MLATLLLSFVWLYGANWLILHPDLAPALLHDPMLGTPQPADVIVVLAGGAERAPYAASLIERGLAPHMLSTLIDPACVRAGRPPDTCATGVRNTVDEALMMRRILDREQVDRVMIVTSRHHVVRSAAIFAVVFLGSGIDLNFVPTPHVSFREAPALRELLSFFPSLGGAVIGRFSPELYAWIMQYRPGCSPLPLQLQRVAPEQIPVRSRLL
;
A
#
# COMPACT_ATOMS: atom_id res chain seq x y z
N MET A 1 31.43 0.06 -19.19
CA MET A 1 31.44 0.84 -17.96
C MET A 1 30.73 2.19 -18.09
N LEU A 2 31.08 3.06 -19.04
CA LEU A 2 30.40 4.36 -19.22
C LEU A 2 28.90 4.22 -19.56
N ALA A 3 28.53 3.29 -20.43
CA ALA A 3 27.15 3.02 -20.82
C ALA A 3 26.30 2.52 -19.66
N THR A 4 26.84 1.69 -18.77
CA THR A 4 26.16 1.21 -17.57
C THR A 4 25.92 2.33 -16.56
N LEU A 5 26.90 3.23 -16.41
CA LEU A 5 26.74 4.40 -15.54
C LEU A 5 25.68 5.38 -16.08
N LEU A 6 25.68 5.62 -17.41
CA LEU A 6 24.68 6.47 -18.06
C LEU A 6 23.26 5.86 -17.95
N LEU A 7 23.09 4.57 -18.20
CA LEU A 7 21.82 3.88 -18.05
C LEU A 7 21.31 3.93 -16.58
N SER A 8 22.22 3.72 -15.63
CA SER A 8 21.89 3.85 -14.21
C SER A 8 21.46 5.27 -13.84
N PHE A 9 22.16 6.28 -14.38
CA PHE A 9 21.82 7.68 -14.12
C PHE A 9 20.48 8.09 -14.73
N VAL A 10 20.22 7.72 -15.99
CA VAL A 10 18.94 7.99 -16.69
C VAL A 10 17.81 7.29 -15.97
N TRP A 11 18.03 6.04 -15.53
CA TRP A 11 17.05 5.28 -14.78
C TRP A 11 16.77 5.92 -13.41
N LEU A 12 17.82 6.31 -12.67
CA LEU A 12 17.73 6.98 -11.38
C LEU A 12 16.98 8.32 -11.48
N TYR A 13 17.31 9.11 -12.51
CA TYR A 13 16.68 10.40 -12.74
C TYR A 13 15.21 10.26 -13.15
N GLY A 14 14.91 9.35 -14.09
CA GLY A 14 13.55 9.09 -14.57
C GLY A 14 12.65 8.52 -13.47
N ALA A 15 13.13 7.56 -12.69
CA ALA A 15 12.39 7.00 -11.57
C ALA A 15 12.12 8.04 -10.48
N ASN A 16 13.12 8.87 -10.17
CA ASN A 16 12.96 9.96 -9.21
C ASN A 16 11.93 11.00 -9.68
N TRP A 17 11.97 11.35 -10.97
CA TRP A 17 11.02 12.28 -11.56
C TRP A 17 9.59 11.72 -11.53
N LEU A 18 9.42 10.44 -11.86
CA LEU A 18 8.13 9.75 -11.83
C LEU A 18 7.55 9.65 -10.40
N ILE A 19 8.41 9.42 -9.40
CA ILE A 19 8.02 9.42 -7.99
C ILE A 19 7.50 10.79 -7.55
N LEU A 20 8.10 11.87 -8.05
CA LEU A 20 7.68 13.23 -7.73
C LEU A 20 6.42 13.66 -8.49
N HIS A 21 6.11 13.01 -9.63
CA HIS A 21 4.98 13.33 -10.50
C HIS A 21 4.12 12.09 -10.79
N PRO A 22 3.58 11.42 -9.76
CA PRO A 22 2.81 10.18 -9.95
C PRO A 22 1.53 10.38 -10.78
N ASP A 23 1.01 11.61 -10.86
CA ASP A 23 -0.16 11.92 -11.69
C ASP A 23 0.12 11.77 -13.20
N LEU A 24 1.40 11.87 -13.59
CA LEU A 24 1.82 11.70 -14.98
C LEU A 24 2.12 10.23 -15.31
N ALA A 25 2.30 9.39 -14.29
CA ALA A 25 2.59 7.98 -14.49
C ALA A 25 1.52 7.25 -15.33
N PRO A 26 0.20 7.44 -15.10
CA PRO A 26 -0.84 6.82 -15.93
C PRO A 26 -0.76 7.25 -17.39
N ALA A 27 -0.52 8.54 -17.63
CA ALA A 27 -0.42 9.07 -18.99
C ALA A 27 0.81 8.54 -19.74
N LEU A 28 1.93 8.37 -19.03
CA LEU A 28 3.18 7.89 -19.61
C LEU A 28 3.22 6.37 -19.79
N LEU A 29 2.64 5.64 -18.84
CA LEU A 29 2.68 4.19 -18.80
C LEU A 29 1.39 3.55 -19.35
N HIS A 30 0.36 4.36 -19.65
CA HIS A 30 -0.99 3.88 -19.99
C HIS A 30 -1.51 2.88 -18.95
N ASP A 31 -1.13 3.08 -17.69
CA ASP A 31 -1.49 2.19 -16.60
C ASP A 31 -2.76 2.70 -15.89
N PRO A 32 -3.91 2.02 -16.06
CA PRO A 32 -5.15 2.35 -15.39
C PRO A 32 -5.07 2.17 -13.86
N MET A 33 -4.03 1.49 -13.37
CA MET A 33 -3.84 1.26 -11.93
C MET A 33 -3.46 2.53 -11.15
N LEU A 34 -2.92 3.57 -11.83
CA LEU A 34 -2.45 4.79 -11.17
C LEU A 34 -3.34 5.97 -11.53
N GLY A 35 -3.78 6.74 -10.55
CA GLY A 35 -4.34 8.06 -10.83
C GLY A 35 -5.68 8.40 -10.19
N THR A 36 -6.73 8.54 -11.01
CA THR A 36 -8.04 9.00 -10.54
C THR A 36 -8.77 7.94 -9.72
N PRO A 37 -9.42 8.34 -8.60
CA PRO A 37 -10.24 7.42 -7.82
C PRO A 37 -11.36 6.81 -8.69
N GLN A 38 -11.45 5.49 -8.69
CA GLN A 38 -12.50 4.72 -9.35
C GLN A 38 -13.39 4.04 -8.30
N PRO A 39 -14.69 3.82 -8.57
CA PRO A 39 -15.52 3.04 -7.65
C PRO A 39 -14.92 1.66 -7.36
N ALA A 40 -14.85 1.30 -6.09
CA ALA A 40 -14.25 0.08 -5.60
C ALA A 40 -15.13 -0.59 -4.53
N ASP A 41 -14.90 -1.87 -4.28
CA ASP A 41 -15.60 -2.61 -3.24
C ASP A 41 -15.06 -2.27 -1.86
N VAL A 42 -13.78 -1.91 -1.80
CA VAL A 42 -13.11 -1.51 -0.55
C VAL A 42 -11.95 -0.55 -0.81
N ILE A 43 -11.69 0.34 0.15
CA ILE A 43 -10.47 1.15 0.18
C ILE A 43 -9.48 0.51 1.14
N VAL A 44 -8.25 0.26 0.68
CA VAL A 44 -7.13 -0.16 1.53
C VAL A 44 -6.24 1.04 1.80
N VAL A 45 -6.02 1.34 3.07
CA VAL A 45 -5.14 2.43 3.52
C VAL A 45 -3.81 1.85 3.96
N LEU A 46 -2.73 2.17 3.23
CA LEU A 46 -1.39 1.74 3.59
C LEU A 46 -0.87 2.50 4.82
N ALA A 47 -0.08 1.83 5.64
CA ALA A 47 0.51 2.43 6.83
C ALA A 47 1.53 3.54 6.50
N GLY A 48 1.74 4.48 7.42
CA GLY A 48 2.84 5.44 7.43
C GLY A 48 2.44 6.91 7.38
N GLY A 49 1.55 7.35 6.51
CA GLY A 49 1.14 8.76 6.41
C GLY A 49 -0.17 9.05 7.17
N ALA A 50 -0.16 10.06 8.06
CA ALA A 50 -1.34 10.45 8.83
C ALA A 50 -2.47 11.02 7.94
N GLU A 51 -2.14 11.53 6.76
CA GLU A 51 -3.06 12.12 5.79
C GLU A 51 -3.89 11.07 5.02
N ARG A 52 -3.44 9.81 5.01
CA ARG A 52 -4.04 8.74 4.17
C ARG A 52 -5.44 8.36 4.64
N ALA A 53 -5.62 8.16 5.94
CA ALA A 53 -6.90 7.75 6.48
C ALA A 53 -7.99 8.83 6.38
N PRO A 54 -7.75 10.13 6.70
CA PRO A 54 -8.70 11.20 6.41
C PRO A 54 -9.05 11.32 4.93
N TYR A 55 -8.08 11.16 4.04
CA TYR A 55 -8.34 11.19 2.61
C TYR A 55 -9.21 10.00 2.18
N ALA A 56 -8.93 8.79 2.65
CA ALA A 56 -9.76 7.62 2.38
C ALA A 56 -11.20 7.81 2.88
N ALA A 57 -11.38 8.41 4.06
CA ALA A 57 -12.70 8.76 4.58
C ALA A 57 -13.47 9.69 3.64
N SER A 58 -12.80 10.72 3.10
CA SER A 58 -13.42 11.62 2.11
C SER A 58 -13.86 10.92 0.82
N LEU A 59 -13.14 9.86 0.42
CA LEU A 59 -13.51 9.04 -0.74
C LEU A 59 -14.76 8.18 -0.46
N ILE A 60 -14.91 7.69 0.77
CA ILE A 60 -16.13 6.99 1.22
C ILE A 60 -17.33 7.96 1.24
N GLU A 61 -17.15 9.18 1.76
CA GLU A 61 -18.20 10.20 1.76
C GLU A 61 -18.67 10.55 0.34
N ARG A 62 -17.76 10.48 -0.64
CA ARG A 62 -18.06 10.66 -2.06
C ARG A 62 -18.72 9.42 -2.71
N GLY A 63 -18.94 8.35 -1.97
CA GLY A 63 -19.59 7.13 -2.44
C GLY A 63 -18.70 6.22 -3.30
N LEU A 64 -17.36 6.38 -3.25
CA LEU A 64 -16.45 5.60 -4.08
C LEU A 64 -16.16 4.21 -3.54
N ALA A 65 -16.44 3.97 -2.25
CA ALA A 65 -16.41 2.63 -1.65
C ALA A 65 -17.28 2.61 -0.38
N PRO A 66 -17.82 1.46 0.02
CA PRO A 66 -18.66 1.35 1.21
C PRO A 66 -17.89 1.42 2.53
N HIS A 67 -16.62 1.01 2.54
CA HIS A 67 -15.77 0.97 3.75
C HIS A 67 -14.29 0.96 3.41
N MET A 68 -13.44 1.11 4.43
CA MET A 68 -11.99 1.02 4.31
C MET A 68 -11.41 -0.01 5.27
N LEU A 69 -10.25 -0.56 4.86
CA LEU A 69 -9.40 -1.45 5.65
C LEU A 69 -8.05 -0.77 5.88
N SER A 70 -7.53 -0.89 7.09
CA SER A 70 -6.16 -0.51 7.42
C SER A 70 -5.25 -1.72 7.28
N THR A 71 -4.07 -1.55 6.70
CA THR A 71 -3.06 -2.61 6.66
C THR A 71 -2.50 -2.98 8.05
N LEU A 72 -2.73 -2.15 9.05
CA LEU A 72 -2.26 -2.37 10.43
C LEU A 72 -3.18 -3.24 11.28
N ILE A 73 -4.45 -3.42 10.88
CA ILE A 73 -5.48 -4.10 11.68
C ILE A 73 -6.07 -5.26 10.89
N ASP A 74 -6.11 -6.45 11.50
CA ASP A 74 -6.81 -7.60 10.92
C ASP A 74 -8.33 -7.47 11.12
N PRO A 75 -9.12 -7.29 10.04
CA PRO A 75 -10.56 -7.13 10.15
C PRO A 75 -11.26 -8.39 10.70
N ALA A 76 -10.72 -9.59 10.49
CA ALA A 76 -11.30 -10.82 11.03
C ALA A 76 -11.17 -10.88 12.55
N CYS A 77 -10.05 -10.38 13.09
CA CYS A 77 -9.84 -10.28 14.54
C CYS A 77 -10.85 -9.31 15.18
N VAL A 78 -11.10 -8.17 14.53
CA VAL A 78 -12.09 -7.18 14.99
C VAL A 78 -13.51 -7.74 14.92
N ARG A 79 -13.87 -8.43 13.83
CA ARG A 79 -15.18 -9.10 13.70
C ARG A 79 -15.40 -10.21 14.73
N ALA A 80 -14.31 -10.82 15.23
CA ALA A 80 -14.38 -11.78 16.32
C ALA A 80 -14.59 -11.11 17.71
N GLY A 81 -14.87 -9.82 17.75
CA GLY A 81 -15.14 -9.05 18.97
C GLY A 81 -13.90 -8.67 19.78
N ARG A 82 -12.72 -8.78 19.21
CA ARG A 82 -11.49 -8.33 19.88
C ARG A 82 -11.30 -6.83 19.73
N PRO A 83 -10.75 -6.14 20.73
CA PRO A 83 -10.40 -4.73 20.63
C PRO A 83 -9.41 -4.49 19.48
N PRO A 84 -9.58 -3.44 18.64
CA PRO A 84 -8.73 -3.16 17.48
C PRO A 84 -7.23 -3.06 17.79
N ASP A 85 -6.88 -2.56 18.96
CA ASP A 85 -5.50 -2.45 19.44
C ASP A 85 -4.82 -3.81 19.69
N THR A 86 -5.59 -4.87 19.86
CA THR A 86 -5.10 -6.25 20.00
C THR A 86 -5.04 -6.99 18.65
N CYS A 87 -5.55 -6.39 17.57
CA CYS A 87 -5.68 -6.97 16.25
C CYS A 87 -4.60 -6.51 15.27
N ALA A 88 -3.39 -6.22 15.76
CA ALA A 88 -2.29 -5.79 14.91
C ALA A 88 -1.88 -6.89 13.92
N THR A 89 -1.73 -6.50 12.64
CA THR A 89 -1.28 -7.41 11.56
C THR A 89 0.21 -7.76 11.64
N GLY A 90 0.99 -6.98 12.39
CA GLY A 90 2.43 -7.16 12.52
C GLY A 90 3.23 -6.80 11.26
N VAL A 91 2.63 -6.04 10.31
CA VAL A 91 3.33 -5.58 9.10
C VAL A 91 4.49 -4.65 9.46
N ARG A 92 5.59 -4.78 8.74
CA ARG A 92 6.85 -4.06 8.96
C ARG A 92 7.22 -3.15 7.79
N ASN A 93 6.70 -3.45 6.62
CA ASN A 93 7.03 -2.79 5.36
C ASN A 93 5.93 -3.03 4.31
N THR A 94 6.03 -2.37 3.16
CA THR A 94 5.02 -2.45 2.09
C THR A 94 4.86 -3.84 1.47
N VAL A 95 5.90 -4.70 1.53
CA VAL A 95 5.78 -6.08 1.05
C VAL A 95 4.91 -6.89 2.02
N ASP A 96 5.12 -6.74 3.33
CA ASP A 96 4.26 -7.35 4.34
C ASP A 96 2.79 -6.88 4.19
N GLU A 97 2.60 -5.57 3.92
CA GLU A 97 1.27 -5.01 3.67
C GLU A 97 0.59 -5.67 2.47
N ALA A 98 1.30 -5.79 1.35
CA ALA A 98 0.76 -6.40 0.15
C ALA A 98 0.43 -7.89 0.35
N LEU A 99 1.33 -8.66 0.97
CA LEU A 99 1.12 -10.08 1.25
C LEU A 99 -0.06 -10.30 2.23
N MET A 100 -0.18 -9.46 3.26
CA MET A 100 -1.28 -9.52 4.20
C MET A 100 -2.60 -9.14 3.53
N MET A 101 -2.63 -8.03 2.79
CA MET A 101 -3.84 -7.57 2.11
C MET A 101 -4.32 -8.59 1.08
N ARG A 102 -3.43 -9.22 0.32
CA ARG A 102 -3.82 -10.30 -0.58
C ARG A 102 -4.59 -11.40 0.16
N ARG A 103 -4.08 -11.90 1.29
CA ARG A 103 -4.76 -12.94 2.10
C ARG A 103 -6.13 -12.49 2.62
N ILE A 104 -6.23 -11.22 3.02
CA ILE A 104 -7.49 -10.65 3.52
C ILE A 104 -8.49 -10.53 2.37
N LEU A 105 -8.10 -9.94 1.26
CA LEU A 105 -8.98 -9.66 0.12
C LEU A 105 -9.43 -10.95 -0.60
N ASP A 106 -8.55 -11.93 -0.75
CA ASP A 106 -8.92 -13.27 -1.27
C ASP A 106 -10.00 -13.93 -0.39
N ARG A 107 -9.91 -13.76 0.93
CA ARG A 107 -10.90 -14.30 1.89
C ARG A 107 -12.23 -13.53 1.86
N GLU A 108 -12.18 -12.22 1.65
CA GLU A 108 -13.36 -11.34 1.61
C GLU A 108 -14.05 -11.36 0.22
N GLN A 109 -13.49 -12.05 -0.76
CA GLN A 109 -14.01 -12.15 -2.14
C GLN A 109 -14.23 -10.76 -2.79
N VAL A 110 -13.24 -9.91 -2.71
CA VAL A 110 -13.25 -8.55 -3.23
C VAL A 110 -12.68 -8.55 -4.65
N ASP A 111 -13.35 -7.89 -5.59
CA ASP A 111 -12.93 -7.83 -7.00
C ASP A 111 -12.16 -6.54 -7.31
N ARG A 112 -12.57 -5.40 -6.75
CA ARG A 112 -11.99 -4.09 -7.02
C ARG A 112 -11.55 -3.40 -5.74
N VAL A 113 -10.29 -3.02 -5.70
CA VAL A 113 -9.65 -2.42 -4.51
C VAL A 113 -9.04 -1.08 -4.86
N MET A 114 -9.39 -0.06 -4.10
CA MET A 114 -8.71 1.23 -4.15
C MET A 114 -7.65 1.29 -3.07
N ILE A 115 -6.40 1.54 -3.43
CA ILE A 115 -5.27 1.61 -2.49
C ILE A 115 -4.85 3.07 -2.32
N VAL A 116 -5.02 3.59 -1.10
CA VAL A 116 -4.66 4.95 -0.73
C VAL A 116 -3.28 4.97 -0.08
N THR A 117 -2.37 5.76 -0.65
CA THR A 117 -1.01 5.94 -0.15
C THR A 117 -0.51 7.36 -0.40
N SER A 118 0.63 7.74 0.20
CA SER A 118 1.23 9.05 -0.05
C SER A 118 1.78 9.15 -1.48
N ARG A 119 1.76 10.35 -2.04
CA ARG A 119 2.14 10.62 -3.43
C ARG A 119 3.52 10.08 -3.82
N HIS A 120 4.53 10.30 -2.97
CA HIS A 120 5.89 9.82 -3.21
C HIS A 120 6.04 8.29 -3.11
N HIS A 121 5.05 7.61 -2.51
CA HIS A 121 5.07 6.17 -2.23
C HIS A 121 4.30 5.33 -3.26
N VAL A 122 3.46 5.96 -4.08
CA VAL A 122 2.50 5.27 -4.95
C VAL A 122 3.16 4.35 -5.96
N VAL A 123 4.23 4.79 -6.63
CA VAL A 123 4.90 4.00 -7.69
C VAL A 123 5.52 2.72 -7.11
N ARG A 124 6.22 2.83 -5.97
CA ARG A 124 6.81 1.66 -5.30
C ARG A 124 5.75 0.71 -4.79
N SER A 125 4.70 1.22 -4.18
CA SER A 125 3.59 0.40 -3.69
C SER A 125 2.89 -0.31 -4.84
N ALA A 126 2.60 0.39 -5.94
CA ALA A 126 1.96 -0.20 -7.12
C ALA A 126 2.79 -1.36 -7.69
N ALA A 127 4.10 -1.18 -7.85
CA ALA A 127 5.00 -2.24 -8.34
C ALA A 127 5.01 -3.47 -7.41
N ILE A 128 5.07 -3.27 -6.09
CA ILE A 128 5.04 -4.35 -5.10
C ILE A 128 3.71 -5.11 -5.14
N PHE A 129 2.59 -4.37 -5.11
CA PHE A 129 1.26 -4.97 -5.14
C PHE A 129 0.99 -5.69 -6.46
N ALA A 130 1.43 -5.14 -7.61
CA ALA A 130 1.32 -5.80 -8.91
C ALA A 130 1.98 -7.19 -8.90
N VAL A 131 3.18 -7.32 -8.32
CA VAL A 131 3.87 -8.62 -8.19
C VAL A 131 3.12 -9.55 -7.24
N VAL A 132 2.71 -9.06 -6.06
CA VAL A 132 2.04 -9.89 -5.06
C VAL A 132 0.67 -10.33 -5.53
N PHE A 133 -0.08 -9.48 -6.22
CA PHE A 133 -1.43 -9.76 -6.71
C PHE A 133 -1.48 -10.40 -8.10
N LEU A 134 -0.32 -10.69 -8.69
CA LEU A 134 -0.27 -11.38 -9.98
C LEU A 134 -1.12 -12.66 -9.97
N GLY A 135 -2.10 -12.73 -10.87
CA GLY A 135 -3.02 -13.88 -11.00
C GLY A 135 -4.09 -13.99 -9.90
N SER A 136 -4.34 -12.93 -9.12
CA SER A 136 -5.43 -12.92 -8.13
C SER A 136 -6.81 -12.69 -8.74
N GLY A 137 -6.88 -12.03 -9.89
CA GLY A 137 -8.14 -11.53 -10.47
C GLY A 137 -8.65 -10.24 -9.84
N ILE A 138 -7.99 -9.73 -8.80
CA ILE A 138 -8.36 -8.48 -8.11
C ILE A 138 -7.82 -7.29 -8.90
N ASP A 139 -8.71 -6.35 -9.22
CA ASP A 139 -8.36 -5.09 -9.86
C ASP A 139 -7.90 -4.06 -8.81
N LEU A 140 -6.71 -3.50 -9.02
CA LEU A 140 -6.07 -2.56 -8.08
C LEU A 140 -6.02 -1.15 -8.66
N ASN A 141 -6.64 -0.20 -7.99
CA ASN A 141 -6.57 1.22 -8.33
C ASN A 141 -5.77 1.98 -7.26
N PHE A 142 -4.60 2.52 -7.64
CA PHE A 142 -3.74 3.27 -6.72
C PHE A 142 -4.05 4.76 -6.77
N VAL A 143 -4.40 5.32 -5.62
CA VAL A 143 -4.78 6.71 -5.48
C VAL A 143 -3.84 7.43 -4.51
N PRO A 144 -3.01 8.37 -5.01
CA PRO A 144 -2.14 9.17 -4.16
C PRO A 144 -2.94 10.21 -3.36
N THR A 145 -2.50 10.47 -2.12
CA THR A 145 -3.03 11.61 -1.36
C THR A 145 -2.69 12.93 -2.05
N PRO A 146 -3.61 13.92 -2.05
CA PRO A 146 -3.41 15.18 -2.76
C PRO A 146 -2.31 16.05 -2.15
N HIS A 147 -2.00 15.87 -0.87
CA HIS A 147 -1.00 16.66 -0.16
C HIS A 147 0.36 15.98 -0.18
N VAL A 148 1.38 16.73 -0.61
CA VAL A 148 2.77 16.35 -0.43
C VAL A 148 3.23 16.90 0.91
N SER A 149 3.43 16.05 1.88
CA SER A 149 4.15 16.41 3.09
C SER A 149 5.63 16.59 2.73
N PHE A 150 6.09 17.83 2.60
CA PHE A 150 7.51 18.14 2.31
C PHE A 150 8.49 17.63 3.38
N ARG A 151 7.99 17.14 4.51
CA ARG A 151 8.79 16.52 5.59
C ARG A 151 9.06 15.04 5.40
N GLU A 152 8.35 14.39 4.48
CA GLU A 152 8.45 12.95 4.32
C GLU A 152 9.43 12.59 3.22
N ALA A 153 10.37 11.83 3.62
CA ALA A 153 11.40 11.07 2.94
C ALA A 153 11.82 11.54 1.54
N PRO A 154 13.06 11.93 1.40
CA PRO A 154 13.60 12.28 0.09
C PRO A 154 13.34 11.15 -0.91
N ALA A 155 13.04 11.52 -2.15
CA ALA A 155 12.89 10.62 -3.30
C ALA A 155 14.02 9.57 -3.39
N LEU A 156 15.19 9.88 -2.88
CA LEU A 156 16.32 8.97 -2.77
C LEU A 156 16.00 7.73 -1.92
N ARG A 157 15.30 7.88 -0.78
CA ARG A 157 14.92 6.73 0.06
C ARG A 157 13.94 5.80 -0.67
N GLU A 158 12.95 6.38 -1.36
CA GLU A 158 12.00 5.59 -2.16
C GLU A 158 12.72 4.84 -3.28
N LEU A 159 13.65 5.51 -3.96
CA LEU A 159 14.47 4.93 -5.01
C LEU A 159 15.36 3.79 -4.51
N LEU A 160 16.11 4.03 -3.41
CA LEU A 160 16.99 3.00 -2.82
C LEU A 160 16.20 1.81 -2.28
N SER A 161 14.95 2.04 -1.84
CA SER A 161 14.07 0.99 -1.34
C SER A 161 13.35 0.23 -2.44
N PHE A 162 13.29 0.73 -3.66
CA PHE A 162 12.49 0.18 -4.75
C PHE A 162 12.91 -1.24 -5.10
N PHE A 163 14.17 -1.47 -5.49
CA PHE A 163 14.65 -2.79 -5.90
C PHE A 163 14.67 -3.82 -4.78
N PRO A 164 15.16 -3.50 -3.57
CA PRO A 164 15.09 -4.45 -2.46
C PRO A 164 13.64 -4.84 -2.13
N SER A 165 12.70 -3.88 -2.23
CA SER A 165 11.29 -4.16 -1.96
C SER A 165 10.65 -5.01 -3.07
N LEU A 166 10.99 -4.74 -4.34
CA LEU A 166 10.51 -5.53 -5.46
C LEU A 166 11.05 -6.98 -5.39
N GLY A 167 12.33 -7.16 -5.09
CA GLY A 167 12.92 -8.47 -4.82
C GLY A 167 12.25 -9.18 -3.66
N GLY A 168 11.97 -8.45 -2.56
CA GLY A 168 11.20 -8.96 -1.44
C GLY A 168 9.78 -9.39 -1.81
N ALA A 169 9.11 -8.63 -2.69
CA ALA A 169 7.76 -8.98 -3.18
C ALA A 169 7.77 -10.27 -4.00
N VAL A 170 8.76 -10.45 -4.89
CA VAL A 170 8.94 -11.68 -5.66
C VAL A 170 9.19 -12.86 -4.72
N ILE A 171 10.13 -12.75 -3.80
CA ILE A 171 10.44 -13.81 -2.84
C ILE A 171 9.18 -14.11 -1.97
N GLY A 172 8.54 -13.09 -1.43
CA GLY A 172 7.35 -13.26 -0.59
C GLY A 172 6.17 -13.90 -1.32
N ARG A 173 6.04 -13.63 -2.64
CA ARG A 173 4.99 -14.22 -3.47
C ARG A 173 5.22 -15.69 -3.79
N PHE A 174 6.45 -16.09 -4.10
CA PHE A 174 6.77 -17.43 -4.60
C PHE A 174 7.42 -18.33 -3.55
N SER A 175 8.02 -17.77 -2.49
CA SER A 175 8.64 -18.51 -1.39
C SER A 175 8.46 -17.75 -0.07
N PRO A 176 7.24 -17.79 0.52
CA PRO A 176 6.91 -17.04 1.72
C PRO A 176 7.77 -17.46 2.94
N GLU A 177 8.21 -18.74 3.01
CA GLU A 177 9.08 -19.20 4.08
C GLU A 177 10.49 -18.57 3.98
N LEU A 178 11.04 -18.49 2.76
CA LEU A 178 12.33 -17.82 2.53
C LEU A 178 12.22 -16.32 2.85
N TYR A 179 11.13 -15.68 2.46
CA TYR A 179 10.89 -14.28 2.82
C TYR A 179 10.83 -14.09 4.34
N ALA A 180 10.08 -14.92 5.04
CA ALA A 180 9.98 -14.88 6.51
C ALA A 180 11.34 -15.08 7.17
N TRP A 181 12.14 -16.04 6.67
CA TRP A 181 13.49 -16.30 7.15
C TRP A 181 14.41 -15.08 6.94
N ILE A 182 14.44 -14.49 5.74
CA ILE A 182 15.23 -13.27 5.46
C ILE A 182 14.84 -12.13 6.42
N MET A 183 13.54 -11.97 6.67
CA MET A 183 13.03 -10.88 7.50
C MET A 183 13.34 -11.04 9.00
N GLN A 184 13.66 -12.26 9.47
CA GLN A 184 14.13 -12.48 10.85
C GLN A 184 15.52 -11.86 11.11
N TYR A 185 16.36 -11.83 10.07
CA TYR A 185 17.74 -11.33 10.18
C TYR A 185 17.91 -9.86 9.77
N ARG A 186 16.84 -9.20 9.36
CA ARG A 186 16.92 -7.80 8.95
C ARG A 186 16.86 -6.86 10.16
N PRO A 187 17.97 -6.18 10.53
CA PRO A 187 17.99 -5.27 11.67
C PRO A 187 17.05 -4.09 11.44
N GLY A 188 16.34 -3.66 12.47
CA GLY A 188 15.47 -2.49 12.44
C GLY A 188 14.06 -2.71 11.86
N CYS A 189 13.67 -3.94 11.51
CA CYS A 189 12.31 -4.26 11.08
C CYS A 189 11.43 -4.69 12.26
N SER A 190 11.21 -3.81 13.22
CA SER A 190 10.14 -3.99 14.19
C SER A 190 8.78 -3.79 13.53
N PRO A 191 7.73 -4.50 13.99
CA PRO A 191 6.35 -4.23 13.55
C PRO A 191 6.00 -2.75 13.71
N LEU A 192 5.27 -2.19 12.75
CA LEU A 192 4.81 -0.82 12.81
C LEU A 192 3.85 -0.65 13.99
N PRO A 193 4.07 0.32 14.91
CA PRO A 193 3.19 0.51 16.04
C PRO A 193 1.81 1.02 15.56
N LEU A 194 0.74 0.47 16.11
CA LEU A 194 -0.65 0.87 15.85
C LEU A 194 -0.91 2.35 16.12
N GLN A 195 -0.08 2.99 16.93
CA GLN A 195 -0.22 4.41 17.31
C GLN A 195 0.00 5.39 16.14
N LEU A 196 0.59 4.97 15.03
CA LEU A 196 0.80 5.84 13.87
C LEU A 196 -0.46 6.11 13.05
N GLN A 197 -1.53 5.38 13.31
CA GLN A 197 -2.85 5.61 12.73
C GLN A 197 -3.90 5.80 13.84
N ARG A 198 -3.81 6.87 14.60
CA ARG A 198 -4.97 7.34 15.38
C ARG A 198 -6.01 7.89 14.41
N VAL A 199 -6.68 7.00 13.70
CA VAL A 199 -8.04 7.25 13.25
C VAL A 199 -8.86 7.19 14.53
N ALA A 200 -9.48 8.30 14.91
CA ALA A 200 -10.39 8.30 16.04
C ALA A 200 -11.41 7.15 15.81
N PRO A 201 -11.63 6.26 16.79
CA PRO A 201 -12.51 5.10 16.61
C PRO A 201 -13.96 5.48 16.28
N GLU A 202 -14.30 6.74 16.36
CA GLU A 202 -15.61 7.32 16.10
C GLU A 202 -15.96 7.49 14.62
N GLN A 203 -15.01 7.27 13.68
CA GLN A 203 -15.22 7.51 12.25
C GLN A 203 -15.31 6.24 11.39
N ILE A 204 -15.38 5.08 11.98
CA ILE A 204 -15.76 3.88 11.24
C ILE A 204 -17.29 3.78 11.33
N PRO A 205 -18.06 4.15 10.31
CA PRO A 205 -19.47 3.86 10.31
C PRO A 205 -19.63 2.34 10.18
N VAL A 206 -19.74 1.67 11.34
CA VAL A 206 -20.23 0.29 11.38
C VAL A 206 -21.71 0.36 11.03
N ARG A 207 -22.03 0.56 9.76
CA ARG A 207 -23.34 0.21 9.24
C ARG A 207 -23.39 -1.31 9.12
N SER A 208 -23.87 -1.91 10.19
CA SER A 208 -24.43 -3.25 10.21
C SER A 208 -25.44 -3.41 9.05
N ARG A 209 -25.00 -3.97 7.93
CA ARG A 209 -25.85 -4.70 6.99
C ARG A 209 -25.10 -5.94 6.60
N LEU A 210 -25.12 -6.90 7.50
CA LEU A 210 -25.02 -8.30 7.15
C LEU A 210 -26.43 -8.85 7.28
N LEU A 211 -27.07 -9.11 6.16
CA LEU A 211 -28.03 -10.17 5.97
C LEU A 211 -27.42 -11.16 5.01
#